data_0a5a9c457db323a0673b7f718fb1c567
#
_entry.id   0a5a9c457db323a0673b7f718fb1c567
#
_cell.length_a   1.000
_cell.length_b   1.000
_cell.length_c   1.000
_cell.angle_alpha   90.00
_cell.angle_beta   90.00
_cell.angle_gamma   90.00
#
_symmetry.space_group_name_H-M   'P 1'
#
loop_
_entity.id
_entity.type
_entity.pdbx_description
1 polymer ?
#
loop_
_entity_poly.entity_id
_entity_poly.type
_entity_poly.pdbx_seq_one_letter_code
_entity_poly.pdbx_strand_id
1 'polypeptide(L)'
;MHVTRIFTGTDGESHFEDLDISLRDLGPIGAMSELMEATGVVFRETGPDYDLDWHNAPRRQFVVMLSGGAVEIEVGDGTKRRLGPGDVLLAEDTTGRGHISRAVDDRPRVSIFITLD
;
A
#
# COMPACT_ATOMS: atom_id res chain seq x y z
N MET A 1 0.22 9.35 -12.01
CA MET A 1 -0.63 8.96 -10.86
C MET A 1 0.25 8.48 -9.73
N HIS A 2 0.12 9.10 -8.58
CA HIS A 2 0.99 8.83 -7.43
C HIS A 2 0.66 7.47 -6.78
N VAL A 3 1.71 6.69 -6.49
CA VAL A 3 1.64 5.46 -5.69
C VAL A 3 2.77 5.51 -4.67
N THR A 4 2.47 5.20 -3.42
CA THR A 4 3.49 5.01 -2.39
C THR A 4 4.02 3.59 -2.48
N ARG A 5 5.33 3.44 -2.63
CA ARG A 5 5.99 2.13 -2.60
C ARG A 5 6.64 1.93 -1.24
N ILE A 6 6.53 0.72 -0.69
CA ILE A 6 7.33 0.29 0.46
C ILE A 6 8.12 -0.94 0.05
N PHE A 7 9.44 -0.93 0.29
CA PHE A 7 10.34 -1.98 -0.18
C PHE A 7 11.45 -2.22 0.84
N THR A 8 12.06 -3.39 0.77
CA THR A 8 13.20 -3.74 1.62
C THR A 8 14.48 -3.21 1.01
N GLY A 9 15.19 -2.36 1.76
CA GLY A 9 16.50 -1.85 1.37
C GLY A 9 17.62 -2.85 1.65
N THR A 10 18.84 -2.49 1.23
CA THR A 10 20.03 -3.32 1.45
C THR A 10 20.41 -3.42 2.93
N ASP A 11 19.89 -2.55 3.76
CA ASP A 11 20.06 -2.54 5.22
C ASP A 11 19.10 -3.51 5.94
N GLY A 12 18.22 -4.20 5.21
CA GLY A 12 17.20 -5.08 5.79
C GLY A 12 16.00 -4.35 6.36
N GLU A 13 15.93 -3.04 6.22
CA GLU A 13 14.83 -2.22 6.69
C GLU A 13 13.91 -1.85 5.54
N SER A 14 12.63 -1.66 5.85
CA SER A 14 11.67 -1.12 4.85
C SER A 14 11.86 0.37 4.68
N HIS A 15 11.68 0.85 3.45
CA HIS A 15 11.78 2.25 3.07
C HIS A 15 10.60 2.63 2.20
N PHE A 16 10.23 3.91 2.24
CA PHE A 16 9.21 4.47 1.36
C PHE A 16 9.84 5.09 0.11
N GLU A 17 9.12 5.02 -0.99
CA GLU A 17 9.45 5.67 -2.24
C GLU A 17 8.18 6.19 -2.88
N ASP A 18 8.25 7.35 -3.48
CA ASP A 18 7.14 7.90 -4.25
C ASP A 18 7.29 7.50 -5.71
N LEU A 19 6.27 6.83 -6.24
CA LEU A 19 6.22 6.45 -7.65
C LEU A 19 5.22 7.30 -8.39
N ASP A 20 5.52 7.62 -9.63
CA ASP A 20 4.58 8.21 -10.56
C ASP A 20 4.29 7.19 -11.67
N ILE A 21 3.09 6.62 -11.63
CA ILE A 21 2.63 5.69 -12.68
C ILE A 21 2.28 6.52 -13.90
N SER A 22 2.99 6.29 -14.99
CA SER A 22 2.76 7.00 -16.25
C SER A 22 1.39 6.66 -16.83
N LEU A 23 0.65 7.70 -17.18
CA LEU A 23 -0.66 7.57 -17.81
C LEU A 23 -0.62 8.18 -19.21
N ARG A 24 -1.28 7.54 -20.17
CA ARG A 24 -1.44 8.04 -21.52
C ARG A 24 -2.86 8.59 -21.69
N ASP A 25 -2.97 9.81 -22.20
CA ASP A 25 -4.26 10.44 -22.48
C ASP A 25 -4.95 9.69 -23.63
N LEU A 26 -6.17 9.21 -23.37
CA LEU A 26 -7.01 8.50 -24.33
C LEU A 26 -8.30 9.29 -24.62
N GLY A 27 -8.31 10.59 -24.39
CA GLY A 27 -9.44 11.47 -24.69
C GLY A 27 -10.62 11.30 -23.72
N PRO A 28 -11.84 11.15 -24.22
CA PRO A 28 -13.03 11.16 -23.34
C PRO A 28 -13.08 10.07 -22.27
N ILE A 29 -12.35 8.97 -22.45
CA ILE A 29 -12.30 7.91 -21.45
C ILE A 29 -11.27 8.16 -20.34
N GLY A 30 -10.47 9.22 -20.47
CA GLY A 30 -9.47 9.59 -19.49
C GLY A 30 -8.07 9.16 -19.86
N ALA A 31 -7.17 9.17 -18.89
CA ALA A 31 -5.79 8.75 -19.04
C ALA A 31 -5.58 7.39 -18.34
N MET A 32 -4.84 6.50 -18.99
CA MET A 32 -4.67 5.12 -18.51
C MET A 32 -3.21 4.72 -18.53
N SER A 33 -2.80 3.93 -17.53
CA SER A 33 -1.50 3.27 -17.54
C SER A 33 -1.47 2.14 -18.56
N GLU A 34 -0.25 1.64 -18.84
CA GLU A 34 -0.11 0.34 -19.49
C GLU A 34 -0.74 -0.76 -18.61
N LEU A 35 -1.19 -1.84 -19.26
CA LEU A 35 -1.69 -3.00 -18.53
C LEU A 35 -0.56 -3.62 -17.71
N MET A 36 -0.82 -3.82 -16.42
CA MET A 36 0.10 -4.54 -15.53
C MET A 36 -0.46 -5.93 -15.25
N GLU A 37 0.39 -6.95 -15.33
CA GLU A 37 -0.02 -8.30 -14.97
C GLU A 37 -0.21 -8.42 -13.47
N ALA A 38 -1.25 -9.14 -13.06
CA ALA A 38 -1.58 -9.42 -11.67
C ALA A 38 -2.05 -10.85 -11.55
N THR A 39 -1.95 -11.42 -10.34
CA THR A 39 -2.27 -12.83 -10.11
C THR A 39 -3.60 -13.04 -9.40
N GLY A 40 -4.13 -12.05 -8.72
CA GLY A 40 -5.40 -12.19 -8.01
C GLY A 40 -5.83 -10.94 -7.30
N VAL A 41 -7.00 -11.01 -6.67
CA VAL A 41 -7.61 -9.92 -5.91
C VAL A 41 -8.12 -10.45 -4.58
N VAL A 42 -7.86 -9.70 -3.50
CA VAL A 42 -8.39 -9.98 -2.16
C VAL A 42 -9.15 -8.76 -1.67
N PHE A 43 -10.39 -8.95 -1.22
CA PHE A 43 -11.17 -7.89 -0.58
C PHE A 43 -10.99 -8.00 0.93
N ARG A 44 -10.78 -6.86 1.61
CA ARG A 44 -10.56 -6.84 3.05
C ARG A 44 -11.34 -5.75 3.74
N GLU A 45 -11.97 -6.11 4.86
CA GLU A 45 -12.45 -5.16 5.86
C GLU A 45 -11.58 -5.23 7.09
N THR A 46 -11.20 -4.08 7.64
CA THR A 46 -10.33 -4.00 8.82
C THR A 46 -11.01 -3.15 9.88
N GLY A 47 -11.03 -3.64 11.11
CA GLY A 47 -11.65 -2.94 12.22
C GLY A 47 -10.88 -1.69 12.68
N PRO A 48 -11.53 -0.82 13.48
CA PRO A 48 -10.91 0.44 13.92
C PRO A 48 -9.80 0.27 14.94
N ASP A 49 -9.67 -0.90 15.54
CA ASP A 49 -8.65 -1.25 16.53
C ASP A 49 -7.44 -1.98 15.93
N TYR A 50 -7.33 -1.99 14.60
CA TYR A 50 -6.22 -2.62 13.88
C TYR A 50 -4.88 -2.03 14.33
N ASP A 51 -3.99 -2.90 14.83
CA ASP A 51 -2.66 -2.55 15.30
C ASP A 51 -1.75 -3.77 15.11
N LEU A 52 -0.93 -3.72 14.07
CA LEU A 52 -0.09 -4.85 13.70
C LEU A 52 1.38 -4.46 13.83
N ASP A 53 2.09 -5.16 14.71
CA ASP A 53 3.51 -4.95 14.99
C ASP A 53 4.38 -5.36 13.77
N TRP A 54 5.68 -5.25 13.88
CA TRP A 54 6.62 -5.50 12.78
C TRP A 54 6.26 -6.77 11.99
N HIS A 55 6.04 -6.59 10.70
CA HIS A 55 5.69 -7.68 9.79
C HIS A 55 6.05 -7.30 8.36
N ASN A 56 6.23 -8.30 7.52
CA ASN A 56 6.49 -8.15 6.09
C ASN A 56 5.19 -8.15 5.31
N ALA A 57 5.24 -7.62 4.09
CA ALA A 57 4.21 -7.92 3.11
C ALA A 57 4.26 -9.43 2.80
N PRO A 58 3.13 -10.13 2.77
CA PRO A 58 3.13 -11.58 2.52
C PRO A 58 3.54 -11.91 1.09
N ARG A 59 3.38 -10.97 0.19
CA ARG A 59 3.74 -11.03 -1.24
C ARG A 59 3.78 -9.63 -1.79
N ARG A 60 4.35 -9.47 -2.99
CA ARG A 60 4.25 -8.20 -3.70
C ARG A 60 2.81 -7.96 -4.10
N GLN A 61 2.29 -6.78 -3.80
CA GLN A 61 0.89 -6.47 -4.08
C GLN A 61 0.64 -4.97 -4.02
N PHE A 62 -0.35 -4.52 -4.80
CA PHE A 62 -0.96 -3.22 -4.56
C PHE A 62 -2.01 -3.34 -3.46
N VAL A 63 -2.06 -2.33 -2.61
CA VAL A 63 -3.15 -2.16 -1.64
C VAL A 63 -3.87 -0.88 -2.00
N VAL A 64 -5.13 -1.02 -2.41
CA VAL A 64 -5.98 0.11 -2.79
C VAL A 64 -6.90 0.43 -1.63
N MET A 65 -6.78 1.64 -1.10
CA MET A 65 -7.62 2.12 0.00
C MET A 65 -8.93 2.64 -0.59
N LEU A 66 -10.04 1.96 -0.32
CA LEU A 66 -11.33 2.31 -0.89
C LEU A 66 -12.11 3.29 -0.02
N SER A 67 -12.31 2.95 1.25
CA SER A 67 -13.15 3.77 2.13
C SER A 67 -12.81 3.56 3.60
N GLY A 68 -13.31 4.45 4.44
CA GLY A 68 -13.19 4.36 5.88
C GLY A 68 -11.98 5.07 6.43
N GLY A 69 -11.43 4.55 7.53
CA GLY A 69 -10.33 5.15 8.24
C GLY A 69 -9.00 5.05 7.52
N ALA A 70 -8.06 5.90 7.91
CA ALA A 70 -6.70 5.86 7.43
C ALA A 70 -5.86 4.81 8.18
N VAL A 71 -4.79 4.37 7.55
CA VAL A 71 -3.75 3.54 8.17
C VAL A 71 -2.45 4.33 8.24
N GLU A 72 -1.73 4.18 9.34
CA GLU A 72 -0.37 4.72 9.49
C GLU A 72 0.61 3.56 9.37
N ILE A 73 1.62 3.73 8.53
CA ILE A 73 2.69 2.76 8.34
C ILE A 73 3.99 3.37 8.83
N GLU A 74 4.69 2.65 9.70
CA GLU A 74 5.97 3.06 10.27
C GLU A 74 7.07 2.09 9.85
N VAL A 75 8.21 2.63 9.43
CA VAL A 75 9.40 1.86 9.07
C VAL A 75 10.52 2.04 10.10
N GLY A 76 11.62 1.31 9.93
CA GLY A 76 12.63 1.14 10.97
C GLY A 76 13.36 2.40 11.44
N ASP A 77 13.45 3.44 10.60
CA ASP A 77 14.06 4.73 10.98
C ASP A 77 13.08 5.69 11.67
N GLY A 78 11.84 5.25 11.92
CA GLY A 78 10.79 6.05 12.52
C GLY A 78 9.97 6.87 11.54
N THR A 79 10.27 6.80 10.24
CA THR A 79 9.47 7.46 9.21
C THR A 79 8.08 6.84 9.17
N LYS A 80 7.06 7.70 9.11
CA LYS A 80 5.65 7.29 9.09
C LYS A 80 4.94 7.92 7.91
N ARG A 81 4.02 7.17 7.30
CA ARG A 81 3.10 7.68 6.29
C ARG A 81 1.68 7.23 6.60
N ARG A 82 0.75 8.13 6.38
CA ARG A 82 -0.68 7.83 6.48
C ARG A 82 -1.27 7.67 5.09
N LEU A 83 -2.06 6.62 4.92
CA LEU A 83 -2.77 6.34 3.68
C LEU A 83 -4.25 6.29 3.99
N GLY A 84 -5.01 7.08 3.26
CA GLY A 84 -6.47 7.17 3.39
C GLY A 84 -7.18 6.77 2.10
N PRO A 85 -8.51 6.93 2.07
CA PRO A 85 -9.29 6.58 0.89
C PRO A 85 -8.76 7.24 -0.38
N GLY A 86 -8.62 6.45 -1.45
CA GLY A 86 -8.07 6.89 -2.72
C GLY A 86 -6.56 6.70 -2.85
N ASP A 87 -5.85 6.41 -1.76
CA ASP A 87 -4.41 6.15 -1.83
C ASP A 87 -4.12 4.71 -2.24
N VAL A 88 -3.00 4.54 -2.94
CA VAL A 88 -2.53 3.23 -3.39
C VAL A 88 -1.12 2.99 -2.86
N LEU A 89 -0.93 1.83 -2.24
CA LEU A 89 0.36 1.35 -1.75
C LEU A 89 0.85 0.21 -2.64
N LEU A 90 2.10 0.27 -3.07
CA LEU A 90 2.79 -0.89 -3.65
C LEU A 90 3.66 -1.50 -2.56
N ALA A 91 3.22 -2.64 -2.02
CA ALA A 91 3.93 -3.34 -0.95
C ALA A 91 4.89 -4.37 -1.55
N GLU A 92 6.20 -4.14 -1.34
CA GLU A 92 7.28 -4.99 -1.85
C GLU A 92 8.29 -5.36 -0.76
N ASP A 93 8.04 -5.03 0.50
CA ASP A 93 8.91 -5.37 1.63
C ASP A 93 8.62 -6.79 2.14
N THR A 94 8.89 -7.76 1.29
CA THR A 94 8.62 -9.18 1.56
C THR A 94 9.71 -9.86 2.39
N THR A 95 10.79 -9.16 2.68
CA THR A 95 11.93 -9.64 3.47
C THR A 95 12.33 -8.62 4.52
N GLY A 96 13.29 -8.97 5.38
CA GLY A 96 13.80 -8.06 6.40
C GLY A 96 12.84 -7.85 7.55
N ARG A 97 12.97 -6.69 8.21
CA ARG A 97 12.21 -6.36 9.41
C ARG A 97 10.74 -6.04 9.14
N GLY A 98 10.46 -5.49 7.97
CA GLY A 98 9.11 -5.07 7.61
C GLY A 98 8.73 -3.74 8.21
N HIS A 99 7.43 -3.59 8.51
CA HIS A 99 6.84 -2.35 8.96
C HIS A 99 5.80 -2.60 10.04
N ILE A 100 5.44 -1.53 10.74
CA ILE A 100 4.29 -1.50 11.65
C ILE A 100 3.14 -0.85 10.91
N SER A 101 1.91 -1.34 11.09
CA SER A 101 0.73 -0.69 10.54
C SER A 101 -0.38 -0.64 11.58
N ARG A 102 -1.05 0.53 11.66
CA ARG A 102 -2.09 0.75 12.67
C ARG A 102 -3.17 1.69 12.16
N ALA A 103 -4.39 1.46 12.62
CA ALA A 103 -5.48 2.41 12.42
C ALA A 103 -5.18 3.70 13.19
N VAL A 104 -5.48 4.86 12.58
CA VAL A 104 -5.21 6.16 13.22
C VAL A 104 -6.46 6.96 13.50
N ASP A 105 -7.60 6.48 13.06
CA ASP A 105 -8.90 7.03 13.42
C ASP A 105 -9.87 5.89 13.75
N ASP A 106 -10.98 6.25 14.38
CA ASP A 106 -11.89 5.31 15.03
C ASP A 106 -12.94 4.78 14.06
N ARG A 107 -12.50 4.42 12.84
CA ARG A 107 -13.41 3.93 11.78
C ARG A 107 -12.85 2.68 11.13
N PRO A 108 -13.71 1.72 10.76
CA PRO A 108 -13.30 0.57 9.96
C PRO A 108 -12.86 1.01 8.56
N ARG A 109 -12.09 0.17 7.92
CA ARG A 109 -11.47 0.45 6.62
C ARG A 109 -11.79 -0.67 5.63
N VAL A 110 -12.05 -0.30 4.39
CA VAL A 110 -12.19 -1.23 3.27
C VAL A 110 -11.04 -1.05 2.31
N SER A 111 -10.40 -2.13 1.94
CA SER A 111 -9.28 -2.14 1.00
C SER A 111 -9.33 -3.33 0.07
N ILE A 112 -8.61 -3.23 -1.04
CA ILE A 112 -8.46 -4.31 -2.02
C ILE A 112 -6.97 -4.56 -2.21
N PHE A 113 -6.56 -5.83 -2.16
CA PHE A 113 -5.23 -6.27 -2.55
C PHE A 113 -5.26 -6.77 -3.98
N ILE A 114 -4.32 -6.31 -4.79
CA ILE A 114 -4.08 -6.83 -6.14
C ILE A 114 -2.70 -7.48 -6.08
N THR A 115 -2.68 -8.80 -6.10
CA THR A 115 -1.44 -9.57 -5.93
C THR A 115 -0.66 -9.63 -7.23
N LEU A 116 0.67 -9.55 -7.15
CA LEU A 116 1.55 -9.47 -8.32
C LEU A 116 2.37 -10.75 -8.56
N ASP A 117 2.52 -11.56 -7.54
CA ASP A 117 3.32 -12.77 -7.62
C ASP A 117 2.56 -14.00 -7.13
#